data_8a492d706b5006cd7b51791e2caa886c
#
_entry.id   8a492d706b5006cd7b51791e2caa886c
#
_cell.length_a   1.000
_cell.length_b   1.000
_cell.length_c   1.000
_cell.angle_alpha   90.00
_cell.angle_beta   90.00
_cell.angle_gamma   90.00
#
_symmetry.space_group_name_H-M   'P 1'
#
loop_
_entity.id
_entity.type
_entity.pdbx_description
1 polymer ?
#
loop_
_entity_poly.entity_id
_entity_poly.type
_entity_poly.pdbx_seq_one_letter_code
_entity_poly.pdbx_strand_id
1 'polypeptide(L)'
;MLSSLINSKSTSVCLFGKTWDFQVDVALGISNEENLSNISESTKHIVKSGKEFMFDAEHFFDGYKSNADYALACLKSAYDNGARWIVLCDTNGGTLPHEVEKIVSDVTKHIPGKNLGIHAHNDTENAVANSLMAVQAGVRQVQGTINGLGERCGNANLTSLIPTFFLKKDFYEKYQINIKPENLKNLTQCSRLLDELLNRKPNKHLPYVGASAFSHKGGMHVSAVQKDPKTYEHI
;
A
#
# COMPACT_ATOMS: atom_id res chain seq x y z
N MET A 1 -24.06 -0.61 8.41
CA MET A 1 -22.80 -0.68 7.59
C MET A 1 -22.33 -2.12 7.40
N LEU A 2 -22.02 -2.90 8.43
CA LEU A 2 -21.58 -4.31 8.32
C LEU A 2 -22.53 -5.18 7.49
N SER A 3 -23.85 -5.10 7.73
CA SER A 3 -24.86 -5.88 6.98
C SER A 3 -24.80 -5.61 5.48
N SER A 4 -24.55 -4.36 5.05
CA SER A 4 -24.46 -4.02 3.63
C SER A 4 -23.21 -4.64 2.97
N LEU A 5 -22.09 -4.68 3.68
CA LEU A 5 -20.86 -5.33 3.20
C LEU A 5 -21.02 -6.85 3.10
N ILE A 6 -21.62 -7.47 4.12
CA ILE A 6 -21.86 -8.90 4.15
C ILE A 6 -22.83 -9.34 3.03
N ASN A 7 -23.86 -8.55 2.77
CA ASN A 7 -24.85 -8.83 1.75
C ASN A 7 -24.40 -8.42 0.33
N SER A 8 -23.23 -7.79 0.18
CA SER A 8 -22.69 -7.46 -1.13
C SER A 8 -22.34 -8.71 -1.94
N LYS A 9 -22.25 -8.57 -3.26
CA LYS A 9 -21.78 -9.65 -4.16
C LYS A 9 -20.26 -9.85 -4.13
N SER A 10 -19.53 -9.03 -3.38
CA SER A 10 -18.07 -9.14 -3.24
C SER A 10 -17.71 -10.41 -2.48
N THR A 11 -16.63 -11.07 -2.89
CA THR A 11 -16.03 -12.21 -2.16
C THR A 11 -15.15 -11.77 -1.01
N SER A 12 -14.63 -10.54 -1.09
CA SER A 12 -13.77 -9.93 -0.07
C SER A 12 -14.33 -8.60 0.38
N VAL A 13 -14.15 -8.28 1.65
CA VAL A 13 -14.52 -6.98 2.22
C VAL A 13 -13.37 -6.39 3.01
N CYS A 14 -13.28 -5.06 3.01
CA CYS A 14 -12.34 -4.30 3.78
C CYS A 14 -13.07 -3.41 4.77
N LEU A 15 -12.59 -3.37 6.01
CA LEU A 15 -12.95 -2.36 7.01
C LEU A 15 -11.67 -1.76 7.58
N PHE A 16 -11.71 -0.47 7.81
CA PHE A 16 -10.68 0.19 8.60
C PHE A 16 -11.10 0.26 10.07
N GLY A 17 -10.12 0.26 10.96
CA GLY A 17 -10.29 0.51 12.39
C GLY A 17 -9.13 1.29 12.95
N LYS A 18 -9.39 2.13 13.94
CA LYS A 18 -8.37 2.96 14.60
C LYS A 18 -7.38 2.07 15.37
N THR A 19 -6.10 2.32 15.17
CA THR A 19 -5.01 1.59 15.86
C THR A 19 -4.07 2.52 16.61
N TRP A 20 -4.44 3.78 16.74
CA TRP A 20 -3.77 4.79 17.55
C TRP A 20 -4.69 5.20 18.69
N ASP A 21 -4.27 4.98 19.94
CA ASP A 21 -5.05 5.25 21.15
C ASP A 21 -5.54 6.72 21.22
N PHE A 22 -4.71 7.68 20.81
CA PHE A 22 -5.12 9.07 20.67
C PHE A 22 -6.33 9.24 19.73
N GLN A 23 -6.34 8.55 18.59
CA GLN A 23 -7.46 8.60 17.65
C GLN A 23 -8.70 7.86 18.17
N VAL A 24 -8.53 6.83 18.98
CA VAL A 24 -9.64 6.11 19.62
C VAL A 24 -10.35 7.03 20.62
N ASP A 25 -9.59 7.73 21.44
CA ASP A 25 -10.14 8.69 22.42
C ASP A 25 -10.79 9.89 21.70
N VAL A 26 -10.03 10.61 20.88
CA VAL A 26 -10.47 11.90 20.30
C VAL A 26 -11.51 11.75 19.22
N ALA A 27 -11.37 10.75 18.32
CA ALA A 27 -12.26 10.61 17.16
C ALA A 27 -13.44 9.68 17.41
N LEU A 28 -13.30 8.65 18.23
CA LEU A 28 -14.36 7.69 18.53
C LEU A 28 -15.02 7.96 19.88
N GLY A 29 -14.32 8.54 20.85
CA GLY A 29 -14.82 8.80 22.20
C GLY A 29 -15.12 7.53 23.00
N ILE A 30 -14.36 6.45 22.75
CA ILE A 30 -14.52 5.14 23.39
C ILE A 30 -13.22 4.70 24.07
N SER A 31 -13.30 3.69 24.94
CA SER A 31 -12.09 3.13 25.54
C SER A 31 -11.28 2.26 24.57
N ASN A 32 -10.02 2.05 24.87
CA ASN A 32 -9.14 1.14 24.12
C ASN A 32 -9.68 -0.29 24.13
N GLU A 33 -10.22 -0.77 25.24
CA GLU A 33 -10.82 -2.09 25.40
C GLU A 33 -12.06 -2.24 24.53
N GLU A 34 -12.91 -1.23 24.49
CA GLU A 34 -14.09 -1.21 23.64
C GLU A 34 -13.70 -1.25 22.16
N ASN A 35 -12.68 -0.49 21.75
CA ASN A 35 -12.18 -0.54 20.38
C ASN A 35 -11.62 -1.93 19.99
N LEU A 36 -10.86 -2.57 20.88
CA LEU A 36 -10.37 -3.95 20.66
C LEU A 36 -11.52 -4.94 20.52
N SER A 37 -12.57 -4.81 21.35
CA SER A 37 -13.79 -5.63 21.26
C SER A 37 -14.49 -5.42 19.91
N ASN A 38 -14.68 -4.17 19.50
CA ASN A 38 -15.30 -3.81 18.22
C ASN A 38 -14.56 -4.38 17.02
N ILE A 39 -13.21 -4.34 17.02
CA ILE A 39 -12.37 -4.98 15.99
C ILE A 39 -12.61 -6.49 15.97
N SER A 40 -12.53 -7.14 17.13
CA SER A 40 -12.73 -8.58 17.28
C SER A 40 -14.10 -9.03 16.78
N GLU A 41 -15.16 -8.39 17.25
CA GLU A 41 -16.55 -8.77 16.93
C GLU A 41 -16.85 -8.53 15.45
N SER A 42 -16.42 -7.40 14.89
CA SER A 42 -16.58 -7.09 13.46
C SER A 42 -15.87 -8.13 12.59
N THR A 43 -14.64 -8.49 12.97
CA THR A 43 -13.86 -9.51 12.26
C THR A 43 -14.57 -10.86 12.28
N LYS A 44 -14.96 -11.34 13.47
CA LYS A 44 -15.70 -12.62 13.62
C LYS A 44 -16.97 -12.64 12.76
N HIS A 45 -17.71 -11.54 12.77
CA HIS A 45 -18.97 -11.47 12.04
C HIS A 45 -18.78 -11.56 10.53
N ILE A 46 -17.77 -10.88 9.97
CA ILE A 46 -17.44 -10.94 8.54
C ILE A 46 -16.91 -12.31 8.15
N VAL A 47 -15.93 -12.84 8.89
CA VAL A 47 -15.34 -14.16 8.62
C VAL A 47 -16.39 -15.26 8.68
N LYS A 48 -17.31 -15.21 9.65
CA LYS A 48 -18.44 -16.15 9.76
C LYS A 48 -19.38 -16.11 8.56
N SER A 49 -19.46 -14.99 7.86
CA SER A 49 -20.26 -14.86 6.62
C SER A 49 -19.64 -15.52 5.40
N GLY A 50 -18.43 -16.09 5.52
CA GLY A 50 -17.70 -16.74 4.44
C GLY A 50 -16.95 -15.79 3.51
N LYS A 51 -16.84 -14.51 3.87
CA LYS A 51 -16.07 -13.53 3.09
C LYS A 51 -14.61 -13.46 3.55
N GLU A 52 -13.70 -13.23 2.61
CA GLU A 52 -12.34 -12.85 2.93
C GLU A 52 -12.35 -11.44 3.54
N PHE A 53 -11.69 -11.29 4.68
CA PHE A 53 -11.66 -10.01 5.40
C PHE A 53 -10.28 -9.37 5.36
N MET A 54 -10.24 -8.09 5.01
CA MET A 54 -9.09 -7.20 5.11
C MET A 54 -9.36 -6.17 6.21
N PHE A 55 -8.46 -6.10 7.16
CA PHE A 55 -8.46 -5.09 8.22
C PHE A 55 -7.41 -4.03 7.91
N ASP A 56 -7.85 -2.84 7.53
CA ASP A 56 -6.99 -1.68 7.36
C ASP A 56 -6.78 -1.02 8.73
N ALA A 57 -5.59 -1.16 9.26
CA ALA A 57 -5.16 -0.64 10.56
C ALA A 57 -4.85 0.85 10.44
N GLU A 58 -5.88 1.69 10.52
CA GLU A 58 -5.80 3.13 10.28
C GLU A 58 -4.91 3.82 11.33
N HIS A 59 -4.01 4.71 10.89
CA HIS A 59 -2.97 5.37 11.69
C HIS A 59 -2.00 4.41 12.39
N PHE A 60 -1.75 3.23 11.81
CA PHE A 60 -0.93 2.22 12.46
C PHE A 60 0.47 2.72 12.80
N PHE A 61 1.17 3.35 11.86
CA PHE A 61 2.53 3.81 12.10
C PHE A 61 2.61 4.91 13.16
N ASP A 62 1.63 5.81 13.22
CA ASP A 62 1.54 6.82 14.28
C ASP A 62 1.24 6.17 15.63
N GLY A 63 0.26 5.28 15.67
CA GLY A 63 -0.10 4.51 16.86
C GLY A 63 1.06 3.68 17.39
N TYR A 64 1.79 2.99 16.50
CA TYR A 64 2.94 2.18 16.88
C TYR A 64 4.07 3.04 17.48
N LYS A 65 4.35 4.19 16.89
CA LYS A 65 5.37 5.13 17.44
C LYS A 65 4.96 5.73 18.79
N SER A 66 3.67 5.88 19.04
CA SER A 66 3.11 6.39 20.29
C SER A 66 2.97 5.32 21.37
N ASN A 67 2.33 4.19 21.01
CA ASN A 67 2.00 3.09 21.91
C ASN A 67 2.01 1.76 21.13
N ALA A 68 3.20 1.17 21.00
CA ALA A 68 3.40 -0.04 20.20
C ALA A 68 2.56 -1.22 20.69
N ASP A 69 2.43 -1.40 22.00
CA ASP A 69 1.69 -2.52 22.59
C ASP A 69 0.20 -2.46 22.22
N TYR A 70 -0.40 -1.28 22.27
CA TYR A 70 -1.79 -1.09 21.88
C TYR A 70 -1.99 -1.26 20.37
N ALA A 71 -1.14 -0.66 19.55
CA ALA A 71 -1.21 -0.80 18.11
C ALA A 71 -1.11 -2.28 17.69
N LEU A 72 -0.18 -3.04 18.27
CA LEU A 72 -0.04 -4.49 18.04
C LEU A 72 -1.26 -5.27 18.56
N ALA A 73 -1.85 -4.88 19.70
CA ALA A 73 -3.07 -5.52 20.20
C ALA A 73 -4.24 -5.36 19.24
N CYS A 74 -4.39 -4.20 18.59
CA CYS A 74 -5.39 -3.98 17.54
C CYS A 74 -5.19 -4.92 16.35
N LEU A 75 -3.94 -5.06 15.85
CA LEU A 75 -3.63 -5.99 14.76
C LEU A 75 -3.97 -7.43 15.14
N LYS A 76 -3.55 -7.85 16.33
CA LYS A 76 -3.82 -9.21 16.84
C LYS A 76 -5.32 -9.46 17.02
N SER A 77 -6.07 -8.45 17.47
CA SER A 77 -7.53 -8.56 17.62
C SER A 77 -8.22 -8.89 16.30
N ALA A 78 -7.74 -8.38 15.16
CA ALA A 78 -8.23 -8.76 13.85
C ALA A 78 -7.65 -10.12 13.38
N TYR A 79 -6.34 -10.30 13.49
CA TYR A 79 -5.66 -11.50 12.97
C TYR A 79 -6.12 -12.79 13.66
N ASP A 80 -6.16 -12.82 15.00
CA ASP A 80 -6.53 -13.99 15.79
C ASP A 80 -8.02 -14.37 15.58
N ASN A 81 -8.84 -13.45 15.09
CA ASN A 81 -10.24 -13.69 14.74
C ASN A 81 -10.48 -13.97 13.24
N GLY A 82 -9.41 -14.19 12.47
CA GLY A 82 -9.47 -14.75 11.13
C GLY A 82 -9.42 -13.75 9.99
N ALA A 83 -9.05 -12.49 10.23
CA ALA A 83 -8.76 -11.58 9.13
C ALA A 83 -7.63 -12.15 8.25
N ARG A 84 -7.88 -12.19 6.93
CA ARG A 84 -6.91 -12.70 5.95
C ARG A 84 -5.74 -11.74 5.77
N TRP A 85 -6.03 -10.45 5.73
CA TRP A 85 -5.04 -9.40 5.56
C TRP A 85 -5.13 -8.39 6.69
N ILE A 86 -3.98 -8.09 7.27
CA ILE A 86 -3.76 -7.00 8.23
C ILE A 86 -2.93 -5.95 7.51
N VAL A 87 -3.57 -4.84 7.15
CA VAL A 87 -2.97 -3.79 6.32
C VAL A 87 -2.48 -2.66 7.20
N LEU A 88 -1.19 -2.43 7.21
CA LEU A 88 -0.55 -1.37 7.99
C LEU A 88 -0.69 -0.04 7.25
N CYS A 89 -1.44 0.91 7.80
CA CYS A 89 -1.72 2.17 7.14
C CYS A 89 -0.80 3.30 7.64
N ASP A 90 -0.03 3.88 6.73
CA ASP A 90 0.63 5.17 6.92
C ASP A 90 -0.35 6.28 6.54
N THR A 91 -1.35 6.50 7.40
CA THR A 91 -2.50 7.37 7.13
C THR A 91 -2.10 8.82 6.98
N ASN A 92 -1.13 9.29 7.76
CA ASN A 92 -0.59 10.64 7.67
C ASN A 92 0.45 10.80 6.52
N GLY A 93 0.94 9.70 5.95
CA GLY A 93 1.97 9.74 4.89
C GLY A 93 3.29 10.35 5.34
N GLY A 94 3.56 10.34 6.65
CA GLY A 94 4.73 10.97 7.27
C GLY A 94 5.82 10.01 7.72
N THR A 95 5.61 8.70 7.58
CA THR A 95 6.58 7.70 7.99
C THR A 95 7.71 7.60 6.97
N LEU A 96 8.95 7.55 7.44
CA LEU A 96 10.11 7.44 6.56
C LEU A 96 10.45 5.97 6.24
N PRO A 97 11.08 5.66 5.09
CA PRO A 97 11.32 4.28 4.65
C PRO A 97 12.04 3.40 5.69
N HIS A 98 13.04 3.93 6.39
CA HIS A 98 13.76 3.17 7.43
C HIS A 98 12.91 2.89 8.67
N GLU A 99 11.95 3.78 8.99
CA GLU A 99 10.98 3.53 10.07
C GLU A 99 10.01 2.41 9.66
N VAL A 100 9.54 2.43 8.40
CA VAL A 100 8.68 1.38 7.85
C VAL A 100 9.39 0.02 7.94
N GLU A 101 10.65 -0.07 7.49
CA GLU A 101 11.44 -1.30 7.58
C GLU A 101 11.51 -1.83 9.02
N LYS A 102 11.86 -0.97 9.96
CA LYS A 102 12.00 -1.33 11.38
C LYS A 102 10.67 -1.80 11.97
N ILE A 103 9.60 -1.04 11.77
CA ILE A 103 8.28 -1.33 12.35
C ILE A 103 7.69 -2.60 11.74
N VAL A 104 7.74 -2.75 10.41
CA VAL A 104 7.24 -3.95 9.72
C VAL A 104 8.02 -5.19 10.14
N SER A 105 9.35 -5.08 10.25
CA SER A 105 10.19 -6.20 10.73
C SER A 105 9.84 -6.62 12.16
N ASP A 106 9.38 -5.70 13.00
CA ASP A 106 8.88 -6.05 14.33
C ASP A 106 7.50 -6.71 14.26
N VAL A 107 6.57 -6.16 13.48
CA VAL A 107 5.22 -6.74 13.28
C VAL A 107 5.30 -8.17 12.74
N THR A 108 6.27 -8.49 11.88
CA THR A 108 6.44 -9.86 11.33
C THR A 108 6.79 -10.91 12.38
N LYS A 109 7.26 -10.51 13.55
CA LYS A 109 7.46 -11.44 14.71
C LYS A 109 6.15 -11.87 15.36
N HIS A 110 5.08 -11.11 15.15
CA HIS A 110 3.75 -11.32 15.74
C HIS A 110 2.73 -11.86 14.74
N ILE A 111 2.78 -11.39 13.49
CA ILE A 111 1.87 -11.77 12.41
C ILE A 111 2.70 -12.17 11.18
N PRO A 112 2.50 -13.36 10.62
CA PRO A 112 3.25 -13.79 9.45
C PRO A 112 3.11 -12.82 8.27
N GLY A 113 4.21 -12.50 7.61
CA GLY A 113 4.24 -11.55 6.49
C GLY A 113 3.25 -11.86 5.36
N LYS A 114 2.96 -13.17 5.12
CA LYS A 114 1.93 -13.61 4.16
C LYS A 114 0.51 -13.13 4.46
N ASN A 115 0.29 -12.59 5.66
CA ASN A 115 -0.97 -12.01 6.11
C ASN A 115 -0.90 -10.47 6.25
N LEU A 116 0.26 -9.87 5.96
CA LEU A 116 0.47 -8.42 6.10
C LEU A 116 0.33 -7.69 4.77
N GLY A 117 -0.31 -6.52 4.83
CA GLY A 117 -0.39 -5.53 3.77
C GLY A 117 0.18 -4.18 4.19
N ILE A 118 0.38 -3.31 3.21
CA ILE A 118 0.75 -1.90 3.38
C ILE A 118 -0.17 -0.99 2.58
N HIS A 119 -0.62 0.09 3.21
CA HIS A 119 -1.34 1.20 2.58
C HIS A 119 -0.65 2.51 2.97
N ALA A 120 0.04 3.14 2.03
CA ALA A 120 0.80 4.35 2.29
C ALA A 120 0.24 5.56 1.55
N HIS A 121 0.00 6.66 2.29
CA HIS A 121 -0.26 7.98 1.72
C HIS A 121 1.05 8.68 1.33
N ASN A 122 0.94 9.67 0.43
CA ASN A 122 2.10 10.23 -0.27
C ASN A 122 2.48 11.66 0.18
N ASP A 123 2.13 12.05 1.40
CA ASP A 123 2.29 13.42 1.89
C ASP A 123 3.75 13.88 1.99
N THR A 124 4.68 12.95 2.17
CA THR A 124 6.13 13.19 2.13
C THR A 124 6.79 12.68 0.84
N GLU A 125 5.99 12.34 -0.18
CA GLU A 125 6.45 11.73 -1.45
C GLU A 125 7.15 10.36 -1.27
N ASN A 126 6.95 9.70 -0.13
CA ASN A 126 7.59 8.43 0.20
C ASN A 126 6.69 7.20 0.02
N ALA A 127 5.43 7.33 -0.41
CA ALA A 127 4.50 6.20 -0.43
C ALA A 127 4.99 5.00 -1.26
N VAL A 128 5.64 5.24 -2.41
CA VAL A 128 6.24 4.21 -3.24
C VAL A 128 7.43 3.57 -2.51
N ALA A 129 8.34 4.37 -1.97
CA ALA A 129 9.51 3.89 -1.24
C ALA A 129 9.09 3.09 0.00
N ASN A 130 8.13 3.58 0.77
CA ASN A 130 7.57 2.91 1.94
C ASN A 130 6.96 1.56 1.58
N SER A 131 6.22 1.48 0.46
CA SER A 131 5.63 0.23 -0.01
C SER A 131 6.70 -0.80 -0.41
N LEU A 132 7.77 -0.38 -1.08
CA LEU A 132 8.90 -1.23 -1.45
C LEU A 132 9.63 -1.74 -0.21
N MET A 133 9.91 -0.87 0.76
CA MET A 133 10.55 -1.24 2.03
C MET A 133 9.69 -2.22 2.83
N ALA A 134 8.38 -1.99 2.89
CA ALA A 134 7.45 -2.91 3.56
C ALA A 134 7.48 -4.32 2.94
N VAL A 135 7.53 -4.43 1.61
CA VAL A 135 7.66 -5.72 0.91
C VAL A 135 8.98 -6.40 1.26
N GLN A 136 10.10 -5.67 1.29
CA GLN A 136 11.40 -6.21 1.68
C GLN A 136 11.41 -6.67 3.14
N ALA A 137 10.72 -5.94 4.02
CA ALA A 137 10.57 -6.28 5.44
C ALA A 137 9.56 -7.42 5.71
N GLY A 138 8.83 -7.92 4.70
CA GLY A 138 8.00 -9.12 4.85
C GLY A 138 6.54 -9.00 4.41
N VAL A 139 6.03 -7.82 4.13
CA VAL A 139 4.66 -7.61 3.61
C VAL A 139 4.45 -8.30 2.26
N ARG A 140 3.23 -8.81 2.02
CA ARG A 140 2.88 -9.55 0.79
C ARG A 140 1.64 -9.01 0.07
N GLN A 141 1.04 -7.94 0.56
CA GLN A 141 -0.03 -7.20 -0.11
C GLN A 141 0.33 -5.71 -0.13
N VAL A 142 0.13 -5.05 -1.26
CA VAL A 142 0.31 -3.60 -1.39
C VAL A 142 -1.00 -3.00 -1.91
N GLN A 143 -1.55 -2.07 -1.15
CA GLN A 143 -2.63 -1.21 -1.60
C GLN A 143 -2.04 0.06 -2.19
N GLY A 144 -2.55 0.45 -3.34
CA GLY A 144 -2.15 1.66 -4.04
C GLY A 144 -3.16 2.02 -5.11
N THR A 145 -2.90 3.09 -5.85
CA THR A 145 -3.81 3.58 -6.88
C THR A 145 -3.09 3.87 -8.19
N ILE A 146 -3.79 3.77 -9.30
CA ILE A 146 -3.26 4.20 -10.59
C ILE A 146 -3.00 5.71 -10.53
N ASN A 147 -1.84 6.13 -11.01
CA ASN A 147 -1.36 7.53 -10.98
C ASN A 147 -1.23 8.12 -9.57
N GLY A 148 -1.25 7.29 -8.53
CA GLY A 148 -1.15 7.75 -7.15
C GLY A 148 -2.35 8.55 -6.65
N LEU A 149 -3.53 8.40 -7.28
CA LEU A 149 -4.73 9.12 -6.84
C LEU A 149 -5.09 8.80 -5.39
N GLY A 150 -5.59 9.80 -4.67
CA GLY A 150 -6.03 9.65 -3.29
C GLY A 150 -6.23 10.99 -2.60
N GLU A 151 -6.54 10.94 -1.32
CA GLU A 151 -6.68 12.14 -0.50
C GLU A 151 -5.36 12.90 -0.39
N ARG A 152 -5.45 14.20 -0.18
CA ARG A 152 -4.32 15.13 -0.02
C ARG A 152 -3.32 15.01 -1.17
N CYS A 153 -2.13 14.40 -0.89
CA CYS A 153 -1.05 14.21 -1.88
C CYS A 153 -1.14 12.86 -2.62
N GLY A 154 -2.17 12.05 -2.34
CA GLY A 154 -2.41 10.77 -2.97
C GLY A 154 -1.89 9.57 -2.18
N ASN A 155 -1.87 8.42 -2.85
CA ASN A 155 -1.46 7.12 -2.32
C ASN A 155 -0.23 6.60 -3.07
N ALA A 156 0.28 5.45 -2.65
CA ALA A 156 1.33 4.74 -3.37
C ALA A 156 0.93 4.52 -4.84
N ASN A 157 1.78 4.99 -5.76
CA ASN A 157 1.49 4.96 -7.18
C ASN A 157 1.76 3.58 -7.79
N LEU A 158 0.70 2.86 -8.18
CA LEU A 158 0.81 1.54 -8.81
C LEU A 158 1.53 1.59 -10.16
N THR A 159 1.47 2.71 -10.90
CA THR A 159 2.21 2.84 -12.16
C THR A 159 3.72 2.95 -11.97
N SER A 160 4.17 3.18 -10.74
CA SER A 160 5.59 3.11 -10.35
C SER A 160 5.93 1.77 -9.70
N LEU A 161 5.08 1.26 -8.81
CA LEU A 161 5.31 0.02 -8.06
C LEU A 161 5.34 -1.21 -8.96
N ILE A 162 4.34 -1.37 -9.84
CA ILE A 162 4.22 -2.55 -10.71
C ILE A 162 5.47 -2.75 -11.57
N PRO A 163 5.94 -1.77 -12.36
CA PRO A 163 7.15 -1.97 -13.14
C PRO A 163 8.39 -2.14 -12.26
N THR A 164 8.49 -1.49 -11.11
CA THR A 164 9.61 -1.70 -10.19
C THR A 164 9.70 -3.15 -9.73
N PHE A 165 8.58 -3.79 -9.40
CA PHE A 165 8.57 -5.21 -9.02
C PHE A 165 8.99 -6.14 -10.16
N PHE A 166 8.71 -5.79 -11.41
CA PHE A 166 9.09 -6.62 -12.56
C PHE A 166 10.52 -6.38 -13.06
N LEU A 167 11.06 -5.20 -12.85
CA LEU A 167 12.28 -4.77 -13.55
C LEU A 167 13.49 -4.66 -12.63
N LYS A 168 13.27 -4.52 -11.34
CA LYS A 168 14.37 -4.41 -10.37
C LYS A 168 14.74 -5.77 -9.79
N LYS A 169 16.01 -6.14 -9.92
CA LYS A 169 16.58 -7.44 -9.53
C LYS A 169 16.21 -7.85 -8.11
N ASP A 170 16.28 -6.92 -7.16
CA ASP A 170 15.97 -7.17 -5.75
C ASP A 170 14.52 -7.60 -5.52
N PHE A 171 13.65 -7.37 -6.49
CA PHE A 171 12.25 -7.75 -6.41
C PHE A 171 11.91 -8.95 -7.29
N TYR A 172 12.20 -8.92 -8.60
CA TYR A 172 11.78 -10.00 -9.50
C TYR A 172 12.45 -11.35 -9.22
N GLU A 173 13.65 -11.37 -8.62
CA GLU A 173 14.31 -12.62 -8.22
C GLU A 173 13.73 -13.21 -6.92
N LYS A 174 13.09 -12.39 -6.08
CA LYS A 174 12.63 -12.82 -4.75
C LYS A 174 11.13 -12.94 -4.62
N TYR A 175 10.38 -12.22 -5.46
CA TYR A 175 8.93 -12.11 -5.32
C TYR A 175 8.22 -12.39 -6.63
N GLN A 176 7.08 -13.05 -6.52
CA GLN A 176 6.16 -13.25 -7.63
C GLN A 176 4.94 -12.37 -7.40
N ILE A 177 4.51 -11.63 -8.41
CA ILE A 177 3.30 -10.81 -8.35
C ILE A 177 2.19 -11.41 -9.21
N ASN A 178 0.94 -11.18 -8.81
CA ASN A 178 -0.25 -11.72 -9.47
C ASN A 178 -0.65 -10.93 -10.73
N ILE A 179 0.32 -10.33 -11.41
CA ILE A 179 0.14 -9.64 -12.69
C ILE A 179 1.03 -10.35 -13.70
N LYS A 180 0.50 -10.63 -14.89
CA LYS A 180 1.29 -11.27 -15.94
C LYS A 180 2.26 -10.25 -16.56
N PRO A 181 3.54 -10.61 -16.79
CA PRO A 181 4.55 -9.70 -17.33
C PRO A 181 4.13 -9.01 -18.63
N GLU A 182 3.43 -9.72 -19.52
CA GLU A 182 2.94 -9.17 -20.78
C GLU A 182 1.93 -8.03 -20.62
N ASN A 183 1.35 -7.86 -19.43
CA ASN A 183 0.42 -6.77 -19.14
C ASN A 183 1.11 -5.44 -18.81
N LEU A 184 2.41 -5.44 -18.60
CA LEU A 184 3.17 -4.19 -18.42
C LEU A 184 2.99 -3.21 -19.58
N LYS A 185 2.89 -3.70 -20.81
CA LYS A 185 2.63 -2.88 -21.99
C LYS A 185 1.35 -2.05 -21.92
N ASN A 186 0.38 -2.45 -21.10
CA ASN A 186 -0.90 -1.76 -20.94
C ASN A 186 -0.84 -0.62 -19.90
N LEU A 187 0.25 -0.50 -19.15
CA LEU A 187 0.32 0.42 -18.00
C LEU A 187 0.14 1.89 -18.39
N THR A 188 0.81 2.32 -19.47
CA THR A 188 0.67 3.68 -19.99
C THR A 188 -0.77 3.96 -20.45
N GLN A 189 -1.40 2.98 -21.10
CA GLN A 189 -2.79 3.12 -21.55
C GLN A 189 -3.74 3.22 -20.34
N CYS A 190 -3.56 2.39 -19.31
CA CYS A 190 -4.34 2.49 -18.06
C CYS A 190 -4.18 3.85 -17.39
N SER A 191 -2.95 4.36 -17.31
CA SER A 191 -2.65 5.68 -16.75
C SER A 191 -3.40 6.80 -17.49
N ARG A 192 -3.33 6.79 -18.82
CA ARG A 192 -3.97 7.80 -19.67
C ARG A 192 -5.49 7.72 -19.65
N LEU A 193 -6.05 6.51 -19.69
CA LEU A 193 -7.48 6.28 -19.59
C LEU A 193 -8.05 6.88 -18.31
N LEU A 194 -7.34 6.69 -17.18
CA LEU A 194 -7.77 7.27 -15.92
C LEU A 194 -7.77 8.82 -15.97
N ASP A 195 -6.72 9.42 -16.51
CA ASP A 195 -6.66 10.88 -16.67
C ASP A 195 -7.80 11.39 -17.56
N GLU A 196 -8.11 10.68 -18.66
CA GLU A 196 -9.23 11.00 -19.55
C GLU A 196 -10.59 10.91 -18.83
N LEU A 197 -10.85 9.81 -18.10
CA LEU A 197 -12.09 9.64 -17.33
C LEU A 197 -12.28 10.73 -16.26
N LEU A 198 -11.18 11.22 -15.70
CA LEU A 198 -11.17 12.30 -14.71
C LEU A 198 -11.10 13.70 -15.32
N ASN A 199 -11.08 13.81 -16.65
CA ASN A 199 -10.88 15.08 -17.38
C ASN A 199 -9.63 15.83 -16.88
N ARG A 200 -8.51 15.13 -16.70
CA ARG A 200 -7.23 15.66 -16.25
C ARG A 200 -6.20 15.58 -17.35
N LYS A 201 -5.32 16.59 -17.41
CA LYS A 201 -4.16 16.56 -18.29
C LYS A 201 -3.15 15.54 -17.76
N PRO A 202 -2.66 14.58 -18.57
CA PRO A 202 -1.64 13.63 -18.15
C PRO A 202 -0.37 14.33 -17.67
N ASN A 203 0.17 13.86 -16.53
CA ASN A 203 1.46 14.33 -16.05
C ASN A 203 2.59 13.69 -16.86
N LYS A 204 3.27 14.51 -17.70
CA LYS A 204 4.35 14.02 -18.57
C LYS A 204 5.59 13.51 -17.82
N HIS A 205 5.73 13.83 -16.55
CA HIS A 205 6.88 13.47 -15.73
C HIS A 205 6.62 12.26 -14.81
N LEU A 206 5.47 11.60 -14.91
CA LEU A 206 5.25 10.36 -14.15
C LEU A 206 6.31 9.31 -14.52
N PRO A 207 6.92 8.66 -13.51
CA PRO A 207 7.82 7.53 -13.78
C PRO A 207 7.13 6.46 -14.63
N TYR A 208 7.88 5.84 -15.54
CA TYR A 208 7.50 4.76 -16.45
C TYR A 208 6.40 5.09 -17.50
N VAL A 209 5.39 5.86 -17.18
CA VAL A 209 4.20 6.10 -18.04
C VAL A 209 4.14 7.49 -18.62
N GLY A 210 4.87 8.45 -18.09
CA GLY A 210 4.89 9.83 -18.54
C GLY A 210 5.61 9.99 -19.89
N ALA A 211 5.15 10.91 -20.71
CA ALA A 211 5.73 11.16 -22.04
C ALA A 211 7.23 11.52 -22.00
N SER A 212 7.72 12.04 -20.88
CA SER A 212 9.15 12.39 -20.68
C SER A 212 9.97 11.29 -19.99
N ALA A 213 9.34 10.16 -19.59
CA ALA A 213 9.98 9.14 -18.76
C ALA A 213 11.28 8.56 -19.41
N PHE A 214 11.31 8.49 -20.75
CA PHE A 214 12.45 7.94 -21.51
C PHE A 214 13.09 8.97 -22.43
N SER A 215 12.90 10.26 -22.16
CA SER A 215 13.37 11.34 -23.03
C SER A 215 14.67 11.93 -22.53
N HIS A 216 15.66 12.04 -23.39
CA HIS A 216 16.93 12.70 -23.14
C HIS A 216 17.03 13.99 -23.98
N LYS A 217 17.43 15.10 -23.35
CA LYS A 217 17.62 16.38 -24.03
C LYS A 217 19.09 16.83 -24.10
N GLY A 218 19.89 16.44 -23.11
CA GLY A 218 21.32 16.80 -23.06
C GLY A 218 22.14 16.05 -24.12
N GLY A 219 22.98 16.76 -24.90
CA GLY A 219 23.74 16.17 -25.99
C GLY A 219 24.65 14.99 -25.58
N MET A 220 25.27 15.06 -24.40
CA MET A 220 26.06 13.96 -23.85
C MET A 220 25.22 12.71 -23.57
N HIS A 221 24.02 12.90 -23.01
CA HIS A 221 23.09 11.79 -22.72
C HIS A 221 22.60 11.13 -24.01
N VAL A 222 22.18 11.93 -24.98
CA VAL A 222 21.75 11.45 -26.30
C VAL A 222 22.88 10.67 -26.99
N SER A 223 24.09 11.22 -26.99
CA SER A 223 25.28 10.55 -27.59
C SER A 223 25.60 9.22 -26.89
N ALA A 224 25.46 9.16 -25.56
CA ALA A 224 25.72 7.92 -24.81
C ALA A 224 24.69 6.83 -25.18
N VAL A 225 23.41 7.14 -25.19
CA VAL A 225 22.35 6.19 -25.55
C VAL A 225 22.46 5.72 -27.01
N GLN A 226 22.87 6.62 -27.92
CA GLN A 226 23.12 6.25 -29.32
C GLN A 226 24.27 5.28 -29.49
N LYS A 227 25.31 5.39 -28.65
CA LYS A 227 26.48 4.49 -28.69
C LYS A 227 26.15 3.13 -28.09
N ASP A 228 25.54 3.11 -26.94
CA ASP A 228 25.06 1.90 -26.27
C ASP A 228 23.84 2.24 -25.39
N PRO A 229 22.65 1.70 -25.71
CA PRO A 229 21.44 1.87 -24.90
C PRO A 229 21.64 1.51 -23.42
N LYS A 230 22.57 0.60 -23.09
CA LYS A 230 22.87 0.19 -21.71
C LYS A 230 23.54 1.27 -20.86
N THR A 231 23.97 2.40 -21.46
CA THR A 231 24.47 3.56 -20.70
C THR A 231 23.40 4.21 -19.81
N TYR A 232 22.14 3.91 -20.09
CA TYR A 232 21.00 4.19 -19.22
C TYR A 232 20.25 2.90 -18.93
N GLU A 233 19.67 2.83 -17.74
CA GLU A 233 18.81 1.72 -17.39
C GLU A 233 17.50 1.84 -18.17
N HIS A 234 17.41 1.08 -19.28
CA HIS A 234 16.17 0.96 -20.03
C HIS A 234 15.23 -0.01 -19.34
N ILE A 235 14.06 0.46 -19.14
CA ILE A 235 12.97 -0.25 -18.49
C ILE A 235 11.93 -0.61 -19.52
#